data_294aaf113ac22901f2f18ac552fc68a9
#
_entry.id   294aaf113ac22901f2f18ac552fc68a9
#
_cell.length_a   1.000
_cell.length_b   1.000
_cell.length_c   1.000
_cell.angle_alpha   90.00
_cell.angle_beta   90.00
_cell.angle_gamma   90.00
#
_symmetry.space_group_name_H-M   'P 1'
#
loop_
_entity.id
_entity.type
_entity.pdbx_description
1 polymer ?
#
loop_
_entity_poly.entity_id
_entity_poly.type
_entity_poly.pdbx_seq_one_letter_code
_entity_poly.pdbx_strand_id
1 'polypeptide(L)'
;MKILYIVLGLVGLLVLVVPAGHYYYEKIVNPKAAQELRDDPTGERAQKVMLLTLPSGRQLPVNYLREDGRVYAASDGRWWKELAGGSFDVEVFVMGETLAGRARVVEDDPDYVADVFSRLRPTALPGTGRMIEILLDPNDPGGPAR
;
A
#
# COMPACT_ATOMS: atom_id res chain seq x y z
N MET A 1 39.38 -18.16 -7.86
CA MET A 1 38.84 -18.68 -6.59
C MET A 1 38.42 -17.58 -5.62
N LYS A 2 39.23 -16.56 -5.36
CA LYS A 2 38.87 -15.44 -4.42
C LYS A 2 37.58 -14.72 -4.82
N ILE A 3 37.38 -14.44 -6.10
CA ILE A 3 36.17 -13.78 -6.63
C ILE A 3 34.92 -14.62 -6.36
N LEU A 4 35.00 -15.94 -6.51
CA LEU A 4 33.89 -16.87 -6.25
C LEU A 4 33.43 -16.82 -4.78
N TYR A 5 34.38 -16.77 -3.83
CA TYR A 5 34.05 -16.65 -2.40
C TYR A 5 33.42 -15.29 -2.05
N ILE A 6 33.88 -14.21 -2.70
CA ILE A 6 33.28 -12.87 -2.52
C ILE A 6 31.83 -12.87 -3.04
N VAL A 7 31.59 -13.43 -4.23
CA VAL A 7 30.24 -13.51 -4.82
C VAL A 7 29.33 -14.39 -3.96
N LEU A 8 29.77 -15.54 -3.49
CA LEU A 8 29.03 -16.40 -2.59
C LEU A 8 28.72 -15.72 -1.25
N GLY A 9 29.66 -14.96 -0.70
CA GLY A 9 29.47 -14.17 0.50
C GLY A 9 28.42 -13.07 0.33
N LEU A 10 28.47 -12.35 -0.79
CA LEU A 10 27.47 -11.31 -1.11
C LEU A 10 26.08 -11.91 -1.34
N VAL A 11 25.96 -13.02 -2.04
CA VAL A 11 24.68 -13.73 -2.24
C VAL A 11 24.13 -14.23 -0.91
N GLY A 12 24.98 -14.83 -0.06
CA GLY A 12 24.59 -15.29 1.28
C GLY A 12 24.11 -14.13 2.18
N LEU A 13 24.78 -12.98 2.13
CA LEU A 13 24.36 -11.78 2.86
C LEU A 13 23.00 -11.27 2.35
N LEU A 14 22.80 -11.26 1.03
CA LEU A 14 21.55 -10.81 0.42
C LEU A 14 20.36 -11.71 0.79
N VAL A 15 20.59 -13.03 0.84
CA VAL A 15 19.58 -14.02 1.26
C VAL A 15 19.15 -13.84 2.73
N LEU A 16 20.03 -13.33 3.58
CA LEU A 16 19.71 -13.08 5.00
C LEU A 16 19.10 -11.69 5.22
N VAL A 17 19.64 -10.67 4.57
CA VAL A 17 19.25 -9.26 4.79
C VAL A 17 17.84 -8.97 4.24
N VAL A 18 17.49 -9.52 3.08
CA VAL A 18 16.19 -9.26 2.44
C VAL A 18 15.01 -9.80 3.27
N PRO A 19 15.01 -11.06 3.72
CA PRO A 19 13.95 -11.59 4.58
C PRO A 19 13.88 -10.89 5.94
N ALA A 20 15.04 -10.57 6.54
CA ALA A 20 15.10 -9.85 7.81
C ALA A 20 14.52 -8.43 7.68
N GLY A 21 14.82 -7.72 6.59
CA GLY A 21 14.23 -6.42 6.29
C GLY A 21 12.72 -6.49 6.10
N HIS A 22 12.22 -7.47 5.36
CA HIS A 22 10.79 -7.68 5.17
C HIS A 22 10.07 -7.98 6.50
N TYR A 23 10.63 -8.88 7.31
CA TYR A 23 10.11 -9.20 8.65
C TYR A 23 10.07 -7.95 9.55
N TYR A 24 11.14 -7.14 9.54
CA TYR A 24 11.22 -5.91 10.33
C TYR A 24 10.11 -4.93 9.93
N TYR A 25 9.91 -4.71 8.63
CA TYR A 25 8.84 -3.84 8.14
C TYR A 25 7.45 -4.35 8.54
N GLU A 26 7.15 -5.61 8.35
CA GLU A 26 5.82 -6.16 8.67
C GLU A 26 5.53 -6.22 10.17
N LYS A 27 6.53 -6.51 10.99
CA LYS A 27 6.31 -6.75 12.43
C LYS A 27 6.56 -5.53 13.32
N ILE A 28 7.29 -4.55 12.84
CA ILE A 28 7.69 -3.38 13.64
C ILE A 28 7.25 -2.08 13.00
N VAL A 29 7.63 -1.84 11.75
CA VAL A 29 7.39 -0.55 11.09
C VAL A 29 5.91 -0.34 10.78
N ASN A 30 5.25 -1.34 10.17
CA ASN A 30 3.84 -1.24 9.81
C ASN A 30 2.89 -1.13 11.02
N PRO A 31 3.02 -1.94 12.09
CA PRO A 31 2.21 -1.78 13.28
C PRO A 31 2.41 -0.44 13.99
N LYS A 32 3.66 0.06 14.05
CA LYS A 32 3.95 1.37 14.61
C LYS A 32 3.31 2.49 13.79
N ALA A 33 3.42 2.43 12.47
CA ALA A 33 2.78 3.39 11.58
C ALA A 33 1.25 3.35 11.70
N ALA A 34 0.66 2.16 11.84
CA ALA A 34 -0.76 1.99 12.07
C ALA A 34 -1.21 2.61 13.40
N GLN A 35 -0.42 2.45 14.46
CA GLN A 35 -0.69 3.05 15.76
C GLN A 35 -0.62 4.59 15.69
N GLU A 36 0.43 5.14 15.08
CA GLU A 36 0.58 6.59 14.91
C GLU A 36 -0.62 7.22 14.18
N LEU A 37 -1.12 6.57 13.12
CA LEU A 37 -2.29 7.05 12.37
C LEU A 37 -3.58 6.99 13.19
N ARG A 38 -3.70 6.07 14.15
CA ARG A 38 -4.86 6.01 15.07
C ARG A 38 -4.75 7.02 16.19
N ASP A 39 -3.54 7.28 16.69
CA ASP A 39 -3.29 8.22 17.78
C ASP A 39 -3.39 9.68 17.32
N ASP A 40 -2.99 9.98 16.07
CA ASP A 40 -3.12 11.29 15.43
C ASP A 40 -3.73 11.18 14.02
N PRO A 41 -5.06 10.92 13.95
CA PRO A 41 -5.74 10.58 12.69
C PRO A 41 -5.88 11.75 11.70
N THR A 42 -5.57 12.97 12.10
CA THR A 42 -5.63 14.18 11.27
C THR A 42 -4.29 14.88 11.13
N GLY A 43 -3.24 14.33 11.71
CA GLY A 43 -1.90 14.86 11.70
C GLY A 43 -1.23 14.86 10.32
N GLU A 44 -0.03 15.37 10.25
CA GLU A 44 0.72 15.51 8.98
C GLU A 44 0.88 14.17 8.25
N ARG A 45 1.11 13.09 8.99
CA ARG A 45 1.24 11.74 8.40
C ARG A 45 -0.08 11.27 7.81
N ALA A 46 -1.20 11.47 8.51
CA ALA A 46 -2.52 11.06 8.07
C ALA A 46 -2.98 11.78 6.78
N GLN A 47 -2.42 12.93 6.46
CA GLN A 47 -2.69 13.64 5.20
C GLN A 47 -2.07 12.92 3.97
N LYS A 48 -1.09 12.04 4.17
CA LYS A 48 -0.34 11.37 3.11
C LYS A 48 -0.44 9.84 3.15
N VAL A 49 -0.75 9.28 4.32
CA VAL A 49 -0.77 7.84 4.58
C VAL A 49 -2.11 7.44 5.18
N MET A 50 -2.70 6.39 4.63
CA MET A 50 -3.89 5.73 5.15
C MET A 50 -3.56 4.31 5.59
N LEU A 51 -4.47 3.67 6.35
CA LEU A 51 -4.44 2.23 6.56
C LEU A 51 -5.38 1.57 5.56
N LEU A 52 -4.86 0.64 4.79
CA LEU A 52 -5.63 -0.22 3.90
C LEU A 52 -5.75 -1.61 4.51
N THR A 53 -6.98 -2.06 4.73
CA THR A 53 -7.27 -3.43 5.14
C THR A 53 -7.63 -4.26 3.91
N LEU A 54 -6.79 -5.24 3.60
CA LEU A 54 -6.93 -6.15 2.47
C LEU A 54 -8.00 -7.23 2.76
N PRO A 55 -8.49 -7.97 1.74
CA PRO A 55 -9.44 -9.06 1.93
C PRO A 55 -8.98 -10.15 2.91
N SER A 56 -7.68 -10.36 3.03
CA SER A 56 -7.07 -11.25 4.03
C SER A 56 -7.17 -10.76 5.48
N GLY A 57 -7.62 -9.53 5.71
CA GLY A 57 -7.60 -8.85 7.01
C GLY A 57 -6.27 -8.18 7.34
N ARG A 58 -5.27 -8.29 6.48
CA ARG A 58 -3.97 -7.64 6.67
C ARG A 58 -4.09 -6.13 6.50
N GLN A 59 -3.57 -5.36 7.45
CA GLN A 59 -3.54 -3.91 7.41
C GLN A 59 -2.18 -3.39 6.96
N LEU A 60 -2.17 -2.42 6.06
CA LEU A 60 -0.98 -1.81 5.50
C LEU A 60 -1.08 -0.28 5.55
N PRO A 61 -0.06 0.42 6.08
CA PRO A 61 0.07 1.86 5.87
C PRO A 61 0.55 2.10 4.44
N VAL A 62 -0.23 2.85 3.66
CA VAL A 62 0.06 3.14 2.25
C VAL A 62 -0.15 4.62 1.97
N ASN A 63 0.71 5.19 1.11
CA ASN A 63 0.48 6.53 0.59
C ASN A 63 -0.79 6.54 -0.26
N TYR A 64 -1.56 7.61 -0.17
CA TYR A 64 -2.82 7.74 -0.88
C TYR A 64 -3.01 9.11 -1.52
N LEU A 65 -3.90 9.14 -2.51
CA LEU A 65 -4.50 10.32 -3.09
C LEU A 65 -6.02 10.12 -3.05
N ARG A 66 -6.78 11.08 -2.53
CA ARG A 66 -8.26 11.02 -2.46
C ARG A 66 -8.84 12.08 -3.35
N GLU A 67 -9.61 11.68 -4.35
CA GLU A 67 -10.27 12.55 -5.32
C GLU A 67 -11.63 11.95 -5.73
N ASP A 68 -12.67 12.77 -5.83
CA ASP A 68 -13.96 12.42 -6.44
C ASP A 68 -14.58 11.08 -5.96
N GLY A 69 -14.56 10.82 -4.65
CA GLY A 69 -15.11 9.58 -4.08
C GLY A 69 -14.25 8.35 -4.30
N ARG A 70 -13.03 8.53 -4.82
CA ARG A 70 -12.03 7.47 -5.00
C ARG A 70 -10.81 7.72 -4.14
N VAL A 71 -10.14 6.64 -3.80
CA VAL A 71 -8.82 6.65 -3.20
C VAL A 71 -7.87 5.85 -4.08
N TYR A 72 -6.71 6.41 -4.32
CA TYR A 72 -5.65 5.79 -5.09
C TYR A 72 -4.48 5.46 -4.17
N ALA A 73 -3.88 4.31 -4.37
CA ALA A 73 -2.67 3.87 -3.68
C ALA A 73 -1.67 3.26 -4.67
N ALA A 74 -0.40 3.28 -4.31
CA ALA A 74 0.64 2.64 -5.10
C ALA A 74 1.26 1.48 -4.32
N SER A 75 1.38 0.32 -4.97
CA SER A 75 2.02 -0.85 -4.42
C SER A 75 3.41 -1.04 -5.01
N ASP A 76 4.43 -0.88 -4.19
CA ASP A 76 5.82 -1.25 -4.54
C ASP A 76 6.14 -2.70 -4.18
N GLY A 77 5.36 -3.29 -3.27
CA GLY A 77 5.49 -4.66 -2.83
C GLY A 77 4.59 -5.61 -3.61
N ARG A 78 4.38 -6.79 -3.06
CA ARG A 78 3.59 -7.86 -3.69
C ARG A 78 2.14 -7.94 -3.21
N TRP A 79 1.72 -7.08 -2.30
CA TRP A 79 0.40 -7.11 -1.69
C TRP A 79 -0.76 -6.85 -2.69
N TRP A 80 -0.47 -6.13 -3.79
CA TRP A 80 -1.44 -5.93 -4.87
C TRP A 80 -1.97 -7.24 -5.46
N LYS A 81 -1.25 -8.35 -5.29
CA LYS A 81 -1.67 -9.67 -5.80
C LYS A 81 -2.97 -10.17 -5.17
N GLU A 82 -3.29 -9.72 -3.96
CA GLU A 82 -4.57 -10.02 -3.31
C GLU A 82 -5.76 -9.30 -4.00
N LEU A 83 -5.48 -8.28 -4.80
CA LEU A 83 -6.45 -7.48 -5.55
C LEU A 83 -6.38 -7.71 -7.06
N ALA A 84 -5.58 -8.68 -7.51
CA ALA A 84 -5.40 -8.96 -8.93
C ALA A 84 -6.58 -9.73 -9.52
N GLY A 85 -6.93 -9.41 -10.76
CA GLY A 85 -7.93 -10.17 -11.54
C GLY A 85 -9.38 -9.86 -11.20
N GLY A 86 -9.67 -8.83 -10.41
CA GLY A 86 -11.04 -8.46 -10.07
C GLY A 86 -11.16 -7.19 -9.25
N SER A 87 -12.34 -7.03 -8.65
CA SER A 87 -12.64 -5.97 -7.70
C SER A 87 -13.03 -6.61 -6.37
N PHE A 88 -12.40 -6.16 -5.29
CA PHE A 88 -12.46 -6.78 -3.98
C PHE A 88 -12.88 -5.77 -2.92
N ASP A 89 -13.66 -6.24 -1.94
CA ASP A 89 -14.04 -5.42 -0.80
C ASP A 89 -12.82 -5.17 0.08
N VAL A 90 -12.63 -3.91 0.44
CA VAL A 90 -11.56 -3.44 1.32
C VAL A 90 -12.11 -2.40 2.30
N GLU A 91 -11.34 -2.13 3.33
CA GLU A 91 -11.60 -1.05 4.27
C GLU A 91 -10.40 -0.10 4.26
N VAL A 92 -10.66 1.19 4.30
CA VAL A 92 -9.64 2.22 4.44
C VAL A 92 -9.89 3.05 5.70
N PHE A 93 -8.84 3.28 6.48
CA PHE A 93 -8.85 4.27 7.55
C PHE A 93 -8.05 5.49 7.07
N VAL A 94 -8.73 6.59 6.82
CA VAL A 94 -8.18 7.80 6.22
C VAL A 94 -8.71 9.04 6.94
N MET A 95 -7.82 9.90 7.42
CA MET A 95 -8.16 11.15 8.12
C MET A 95 -9.17 10.97 9.27
N GLY A 96 -9.04 9.86 10.03
CA GLY A 96 -9.91 9.52 11.15
C GLY A 96 -11.23 8.84 10.78
N GLU A 97 -11.51 8.66 9.50
CA GLU A 97 -12.70 7.98 9.01
C GLU A 97 -12.38 6.54 8.58
N THR A 98 -13.20 5.59 8.99
CA THR A 98 -13.18 4.23 8.46
C THR A 98 -14.23 4.12 7.37
N LEU A 99 -13.83 3.77 6.17
CA LEU A 99 -14.69 3.71 4.99
C LEU A 99 -14.55 2.36 4.30
N ALA A 100 -15.68 1.79 3.89
CA ALA A 100 -15.70 0.64 3.01
C ALA A 100 -15.47 1.08 1.55
N GLY A 101 -14.93 0.19 0.74
CA GLY A 101 -14.73 0.44 -0.67
C GLY A 101 -14.43 -0.82 -1.47
N ARG A 102 -14.40 -0.68 -2.78
CA ARG A 102 -14.02 -1.75 -3.70
C ARG A 102 -12.72 -1.40 -4.41
N ALA A 103 -11.72 -2.22 -4.20
CA ALA A 103 -10.39 -2.03 -4.74
C ALA A 103 -10.13 -2.89 -5.97
N ARG A 104 -9.47 -2.32 -6.97
CA ARG A 104 -8.96 -3.04 -8.13
C ARG A 104 -7.55 -2.58 -8.49
N VAL A 105 -6.78 -3.44 -9.13
CA VAL A 105 -5.52 -3.07 -9.78
C VAL A 105 -5.85 -2.48 -11.14
N VAL A 106 -5.33 -1.29 -11.45
CA VAL A 106 -5.53 -0.66 -12.76
C VAL A 106 -4.35 -1.01 -13.66
N GLU A 107 -4.60 -1.81 -14.71
CA GLU A 107 -3.60 -2.27 -15.66
C GLU A 107 -4.01 -2.00 -17.12
N ASP A 108 -5.26 -1.65 -17.34
CA ASP A 108 -5.90 -1.51 -18.65
C ASP A 108 -5.85 -0.09 -19.23
N ASP A 109 -5.39 0.89 -18.47
CA ASP A 109 -5.31 2.30 -18.89
C ASP A 109 -3.98 2.94 -18.42
N PRO A 110 -2.89 2.78 -19.20
CA PRO A 110 -1.58 3.29 -18.81
C PRO A 110 -1.50 4.82 -18.73
N ASP A 111 -2.28 5.55 -19.54
CA ASP A 111 -2.30 7.01 -19.54
C ASP A 111 -2.98 7.53 -18.25
N TYR A 112 -4.08 6.90 -17.84
CA TYR A 112 -4.74 7.17 -16.58
C TYR A 112 -3.83 6.86 -15.38
N VAL A 113 -3.15 5.72 -15.41
CA VAL A 113 -2.16 5.36 -14.37
C VAL A 113 -1.06 6.40 -14.27
N ALA A 114 -0.50 6.86 -15.41
CA ALA A 114 0.55 7.86 -15.43
C ALA A 114 0.08 9.21 -14.87
N ASP A 115 -1.14 9.64 -15.23
CA ASP A 115 -1.75 10.88 -14.73
C ASP A 115 -1.92 10.84 -13.21
N VAL A 116 -2.53 9.78 -12.66
CA VAL A 116 -2.72 9.62 -11.22
C VAL A 116 -1.38 9.53 -10.50
N PHE A 117 -0.41 8.77 -11.00
CA PHE A 117 0.91 8.63 -10.38
C PHE A 117 1.70 9.92 -10.34
N SER A 118 1.51 10.82 -11.32
CA SER A 118 2.15 12.14 -11.32
C SER A 118 1.77 12.99 -10.09
N ARG A 119 0.56 12.77 -9.54
CA ARG A 119 0.06 13.43 -8.32
C ARG A 119 0.31 12.62 -7.05
N LEU A 120 0.10 11.30 -7.12
CA LEU A 120 0.28 10.41 -5.97
C LEU A 120 1.76 10.25 -5.59
N ARG A 121 2.65 10.18 -6.58
CA ARG A 121 4.09 9.91 -6.41
C ARG A 121 4.94 10.74 -7.37
N PRO A 122 4.96 12.08 -7.22
CA PRO A 122 5.61 12.97 -8.20
C PRO A 122 7.13 12.76 -8.34
N THR A 123 7.77 12.11 -7.36
CA THR A 123 9.22 11.84 -7.36
C THR A 123 9.57 10.39 -7.73
N ALA A 124 8.57 9.52 -7.95
CA ALA A 124 8.82 8.14 -8.31
C ALA A 124 9.24 8.01 -9.78
N LEU A 125 10.08 7.01 -10.06
CA LEU A 125 10.43 6.68 -11.44
C LEU A 125 9.18 6.15 -12.17
N PRO A 126 8.96 6.58 -13.43
CA PRO A 126 7.86 6.08 -14.25
C PRO A 126 7.88 4.54 -14.36
N GLY A 127 6.68 3.93 -14.30
CA GLY A 127 6.54 2.48 -14.44
C GLY A 127 6.88 1.66 -13.19
N THR A 128 7.20 2.31 -12.06
CA THR A 128 7.41 1.62 -10.78
C THR A 128 6.11 1.49 -10.00
N GLY A 129 5.86 0.29 -9.48
CA GLY A 129 4.67 -0.01 -8.67
C GLY A 129 3.42 -0.30 -9.49
N ARG A 130 2.37 -0.72 -8.79
CA ARG A 130 1.03 -0.96 -9.35
C ARG A 130 0.05 0.04 -8.75
N MET A 131 -0.81 0.61 -9.58
CA MET A 131 -1.88 1.49 -9.11
C MET A 131 -3.07 0.68 -8.63
N ILE A 132 -3.52 1.00 -7.43
CA ILE A 132 -4.75 0.48 -6.84
C ILE A 132 -5.76 1.63 -6.83
N GLU A 133 -6.89 1.42 -7.45
CA GLU A 133 -8.05 2.31 -7.38
C GLU A 133 -9.07 1.73 -6.40
N ILE A 134 -9.53 2.53 -5.47
CA ILE A 134 -10.55 2.15 -4.48
C ILE A 134 -11.74 3.08 -4.66
N LEU A 135 -12.85 2.53 -5.09
CA LEU A 135 -14.13 3.23 -5.15
C LEU A 135 -14.77 3.16 -3.77
N LEU A 136 -14.90 4.31 -3.09
CA LEU A 136 -15.51 4.37 -1.77
C LEU A 136 -17.02 4.18 -1.84
N ASP A 137 -17.59 3.46 -0.88
CA ASP A 137 -19.04 3.35 -0.71
C ASP A 137 -19.53 4.53 0.13
N PRO A 138 -20.32 5.48 -0.44
CA PRO A 138 -20.80 6.63 0.29
C PRO A 138 -21.84 6.26 1.37
N ASN A 139 -22.42 5.06 1.31
CA ASN A 139 -23.49 4.61 2.21
C ASN A 139 -23.00 3.65 3.29
N ASP A 140 -21.76 3.20 3.23
CA ASP A 140 -21.17 2.31 4.22
C ASP A 140 -19.97 2.99 4.90
N PRO A 141 -20.16 3.55 6.11
CA PRO A 141 -19.10 4.19 6.86
C PRO A 141 -18.05 3.23 7.43
N GLY A 142 -17.94 2.00 6.87
CA GLY A 142 -16.97 1.01 7.33
C GLY A 142 -17.17 0.65 8.80
N GLY A 143 -17.82 -0.46 9.04
CA GLY A 143 -17.92 -1.07 10.37
C GLY A 143 -17.06 -2.33 10.43
N PRO A 144 -16.78 -2.86 11.63
CA PRO A 144 -16.09 -4.13 11.75
C PRO A 144 -16.84 -5.19 10.93
N ALA A 145 -16.12 -5.89 10.07
CA ALA A 145 -16.66 -6.98 9.28
C ALA A 145 -17.43 -7.94 10.19
N ARG A 146 -18.71 -8.14 9.90
CA ARG A 146 -19.59 -9.05 10.63
C ARG A 146 -19.30 -10.47 10.24
#